data_cffdee5cbea7eda43b6bc678af314d76
#
_entry.id   cffdee5cbea7eda43b6bc678af314d76
#
_cell.length_a   1.000
_cell.length_b   1.000
_cell.length_c   1.000
_cell.angle_alpha   90.00
_cell.angle_beta   90.00
_cell.angle_gamma   90.00
#
_symmetry.space_group_name_H-M   'P 1'
#
loop_
_entity.id
_entity.type
_entity.pdbx_description
1 polymer ?
#
loop_
_entity_poly.entity_id
_entity_poly.type
_entity_poly.pdbx_seq_one_letter_code
_entity_poly.pdbx_strand_id
1 'polypeptide(L)'
;MELKGEFEVKSDRRTVSSFISDIDQVTSIIPEVQSAEKLNEISSKLVVKAGKSAIKGKFNLLLELKQITEGEDIDIYARGSGTTGSLDLKANYKLVDLGSSTLVKWTVNLNIGGMIATMGARVINSTAKNYISVLTDSFRKAFEK
;
A
#
# COMPACT_ATOMS: atom_id res chain seq x y z
N MET A 1 6.10 0.01 -13.93
CA MET A 1 5.83 -1.41 -13.62
C MET A 1 4.42 -1.54 -13.06
N GLU A 2 3.67 -2.48 -13.55
CA GLU A 2 2.32 -2.75 -13.07
C GLU A 2 2.24 -4.12 -12.42
N LEU A 3 1.63 -4.18 -11.23
CA LEU A 3 1.32 -5.40 -10.52
C LEU A 3 -0.16 -5.41 -10.21
N LYS A 4 -0.77 -6.60 -10.20
CA LYS A 4 -2.19 -6.74 -9.87
C LYS A 4 -2.45 -8.08 -9.21
N GLY A 5 -3.54 -8.15 -8.47
CA GLY A 5 -3.96 -9.36 -7.79
C GLY A 5 -5.30 -9.18 -7.11
N GLU A 6 -5.67 -10.19 -6.34
CA GLU A 6 -6.89 -10.14 -5.56
C GLU A 6 -6.78 -11.05 -4.34
N PHE A 7 -7.55 -10.71 -3.31
CA PHE A 7 -7.63 -11.51 -2.09
C PHE A 7 -8.98 -11.29 -1.42
N GLU A 8 -9.39 -12.25 -0.61
CA GLU A 8 -10.65 -12.18 0.13
C GLU A 8 -10.39 -11.78 1.58
N VAL A 9 -11.26 -10.93 2.11
CA VAL A 9 -11.25 -10.49 3.50
C VAL A 9 -12.56 -10.94 4.14
N LYS A 10 -12.48 -11.53 5.34
CA LYS A 10 -13.64 -12.03 6.07
C LYS A 10 -14.35 -10.92 6.83
N SER A 11 -14.86 -9.95 6.08
CA SER A 11 -15.64 -8.84 6.60
C SER A 11 -16.48 -8.26 5.46
N ASP A 12 -17.57 -7.61 5.80
CA ASP A 12 -18.46 -7.03 4.79
C ASP A 12 -17.83 -5.81 4.11
N ARG A 13 -18.32 -5.48 2.93
CA ARG A 13 -17.73 -4.41 2.10
C ARG A 13 -17.72 -3.05 2.77
N ARG A 14 -18.75 -2.71 3.53
CA ARG A 14 -18.82 -1.42 4.24
C ARG A 14 -17.70 -1.31 5.29
N THR A 15 -17.49 -2.37 6.05
CA THR A 15 -16.43 -2.41 7.07
C THR A 15 -15.04 -2.31 6.42
N VAL A 16 -14.81 -3.03 5.33
CA VAL A 16 -13.54 -2.97 4.60
C VAL A 16 -13.34 -1.57 3.99
N SER A 17 -14.38 -0.99 3.42
CA SER A 17 -14.33 0.36 2.86
C SER A 17 -14.00 1.41 3.92
N SER A 18 -14.62 1.31 5.08
CA SER A 18 -14.33 2.24 6.19
C SER A 18 -12.86 2.15 6.62
N PHE A 19 -12.32 0.94 6.68
CA PHE A 19 -10.92 0.72 7.03
C PHE A 19 -9.97 1.36 6.02
N ILE A 20 -10.17 1.08 4.73
CA ILE A 20 -9.26 1.52 3.67
C ILE A 20 -9.41 3.02 3.37
N SER A 21 -10.46 3.65 3.88
CA SER A 21 -10.69 5.10 3.75
C SER A 21 -10.18 5.88 4.96
N ASP A 22 -9.66 5.20 5.97
CA ASP A 22 -9.13 5.80 7.19
C ASP A 22 -7.60 5.80 7.11
N ILE A 23 -7.00 7.00 7.05
CA ILE A 23 -5.55 7.13 6.87
C ILE A 23 -4.75 6.50 8.02
N ASP A 24 -5.27 6.54 9.24
CA ASP A 24 -4.59 5.94 10.39
C ASP A 24 -4.62 4.41 10.32
N GLN A 25 -5.76 3.84 9.90
CA GLN A 25 -5.89 2.40 9.71
C GLN A 25 -4.98 1.90 8.60
N VAL A 26 -4.98 2.60 7.47
CA VAL A 26 -4.11 2.25 6.33
C VAL A 26 -2.65 2.31 6.75
N THR A 27 -2.25 3.36 7.45
CA THR A 27 -0.88 3.52 7.93
C THR A 27 -0.47 2.37 8.85
N SER A 28 -1.40 1.90 9.70
CA SER A 28 -1.12 0.85 10.68
C SER A 28 -0.74 -0.49 10.07
N ILE A 29 -1.13 -0.75 8.82
CA ILE A 29 -0.83 -2.04 8.15
C ILE A 29 0.36 -1.97 7.20
N ILE A 30 0.92 -0.78 6.97
CA ILE A 30 2.07 -0.63 6.07
C ILE A 30 3.32 -1.17 6.78
N PRO A 31 4.04 -2.13 6.16
CA PRO A 31 5.24 -2.70 6.77
C PRO A 31 6.38 -1.70 6.92
N GLU A 32 7.16 -1.86 7.99
CA GLU A 32 8.42 -1.16 8.22
C GLU A 32 8.29 0.36 8.40
N VAL A 33 7.12 0.86 8.79
CA VAL A 33 6.93 2.27 9.13
C VAL A 33 7.57 2.57 10.47
N GLN A 34 8.52 3.51 10.49
CA GLN A 34 9.16 3.98 11.72
C GLN A 34 8.39 5.10 12.39
N SER A 35 7.85 6.02 11.58
CA SER A 35 7.08 7.13 12.09
C SER A 35 6.04 7.56 11.07
N ALA A 36 4.97 8.17 11.56
CA ALA A 36 3.89 8.68 10.74
C ALA A 36 3.41 10.01 11.31
N GLU A 37 3.23 10.99 10.43
CA GLU A 37 2.68 12.29 10.78
C GLU A 37 1.43 12.52 9.95
N LYS A 38 0.28 12.49 10.60
CA LYS A 38 -1.00 12.74 9.94
C LYS A 38 -1.09 14.23 9.57
N LEU A 39 -1.27 14.51 8.29
CA LEU A 39 -1.41 15.88 7.80
C LEU A 39 -2.86 16.33 7.77
N ASN A 40 -3.75 15.43 7.39
CA ASN A 40 -5.19 15.64 7.35
C ASN A 40 -5.89 14.29 7.26
N GLU A 41 -7.20 14.27 7.03
CA GLU A 41 -8.00 13.03 7.03
C GLU A 41 -7.63 12.08 5.88
N ILE A 42 -6.95 12.55 4.84
CA ILE A 42 -6.64 11.76 3.65
C ILE A 42 -5.14 11.67 3.35
N SER A 43 -4.28 12.27 4.16
CA SER A 43 -2.84 12.25 3.88
C SER A 43 -1.99 12.16 5.13
N SER A 44 -0.84 11.52 4.99
CA SER A 44 0.13 11.33 6.06
C SER A 44 1.54 11.28 5.50
N LYS A 45 2.50 11.80 6.25
CA LYS A 45 3.92 11.65 5.95
C LYS A 45 4.45 10.45 6.72
N LEU A 46 5.10 9.53 6.01
CA LEU A 46 5.66 8.32 6.60
C LEU A 46 7.16 8.29 6.46
N VAL A 47 7.82 7.73 7.46
CA VAL A 47 9.21 7.32 7.35
C VAL A 47 9.23 5.81 7.38
N VAL A 48 9.69 5.20 6.28
CA VAL A 48 9.77 3.76 6.11
C VAL A 48 11.25 3.37 6.07
N LYS A 49 11.63 2.38 6.87
CA LYS A 49 12.99 1.87 6.87
C LYS A 49 12.98 0.45 6.31
N ALA A 50 13.30 0.33 5.03
CA ALA A 50 13.43 -0.95 4.37
C ALA A 50 14.78 -1.59 4.77
N GLY A 51 14.74 -2.74 5.40
CA GLY A 51 15.94 -3.41 5.89
C GLY A 51 16.02 -4.90 5.63
N LYS A 52 14.93 -5.50 5.15
CA LYS A 52 14.82 -6.95 5.00
C LYS A 52 14.84 -7.41 3.54
N SER A 53 15.10 -6.52 2.59
CA SER A 53 15.11 -6.83 1.18
C SER A 53 16.40 -6.36 0.53
N ALA A 54 16.54 -6.60 -0.78
CA ALA A 54 17.66 -6.07 -1.56
C ALA A 54 17.63 -4.54 -1.59
N ILE A 55 16.45 -3.95 -1.47
CA ILE A 55 16.29 -2.50 -1.41
C ILE A 55 16.31 -2.10 0.06
N LYS A 56 17.43 -1.47 0.45
CA LYS A 56 17.64 -1.02 1.83
C LYS A 56 17.69 0.50 1.88
N GLY A 57 17.33 1.04 3.03
CA GLY A 57 17.44 2.47 3.27
C GLY A 57 16.18 3.06 3.87
N LYS A 58 16.29 4.34 4.14
CA LYS A 58 15.23 5.11 4.77
C LYS A 58 14.55 5.97 3.70
N PHE A 59 13.23 5.91 3.67
CA PHE A 59 12.41 6.62 2.68
C PHE A 59 11.41 7.51 3.39
N ASN A 60 11.28 8.74 2.90
CA ASN A 60 10.24 9.68 3.33
C ASN A 60 9.15 9.64 2.26
N LEU A 61 7.94 9.23 2.66
CA LEU A 61 6.83 9.06 1.75
C LEU A 61 5.66 9.96 2.13
N LEU A 62 5.00 10.52 1.14
CA LEU A 62 3.70 11.15 1.30
C LEU A 62 2.64 10.15 0.83
N LEU A 63 1.75 9.78 1.74
CA LEU A 63 0.65 8.86 1.47
C LEU A 63 -0.64 9.67 1.36
N GLU A 64 -1.40 9.46 0.27
CA GLU A 64 -2.66 10.15 0.04
C GLU A 64 -3.75 9.15 -0.38
N LEU A 65 -4.94 9.31 0.18
CA LEU A 65 -6.11 8.51 -0.15
C LEU A 65 -7.07 9.34 -0.99
N LYS A 66 -7.64 8.73 -2.03
CA LYS A 66 -8.66 9.38 -2.85
C LYS A 66 -9.76 8.37 -3.17
N GLN A 67 -10.94 8.60 -2.63
CA GLN A 67 -12.09 7.76 -2.92
C GLN A 67 -12.67 8.13 -4.29
N ILE A 68 -12.79 7.14 -5.18
CA ILE A 68 -13.33 7.33 -6.53
C ILE A 68 -14.83 7.06 -6.52
N THR A 69 -15.21 5.89 -6.00
CA THR A 69 -16.62 5.52 -5.83
C THR A 69 -16.81 5.12 -4.37
N GLU A 70 -17.68 5.83 -3.67
CA GLU A 70 -17.91 5.58 -2.25
C GLU A 70 -18.27 4.11 -1.99
N GLY A 71 -17.54 3.49 -1.05
CA GLY A 71 -17.77 2.11 -0.65
C GLY A 71 -17.24 1.05 -1.60
N GLU A 72 -16.73 1.42 -2.78
CA GLU A 72 -16.36 0.43 -3.81
C GLU A 72 -14.95 0.60 -4.37
N ASP A 73 -14.48 1.82 -4.52
CA ASP A 73 -13.28 2.10 -5.32
C ASP A 73 -12.47 3.20 -4.66
N ILE A 74 -11.21 2.92 -4.39
CA ILE A 74 -10.30 3.89 -3.78
C ILE A 74 -8.92 3.84 -4.42
N ASP A 75 -8.36 5.03 -4.69
CA ASP A 75 -6.98 5.19 -5.12
C ASP A 75 -6.10 5.59 -3.93
N ILE A 76 -4.94 4.99 -3.84
CA ILE A 76 -3.92 5.31 -2.85
C ILE A 76 -2.67 5.73 -3.60
N TYR A 77 -2.17 6.92 -3.28
CA TYR A 77 -0.94 7.45 -3.86
C TYR A 77 0.14 7.49 -2.80
N ALA A 78 1.33 7.03 -3.16
CA ALA A 78 2.51 7.15 -2.31
C ALA A 78 3.67 7.66 -3.14
N ARG A 79 4.32 8.72 -2.67
CA ARG A 79 5.39 9.35 -3.40
C ARG A 79 6.47 9.83 -2.44
N GLY A 80 7.72 9.58 -2.79
CA GLY A 80 8.79 10.05 -1.94
C GLY A 80 10.17 9.65 -2.41
N SER A 81 11.14 9.87 -1.55
CA SER A 81 12.54 9.61 -1.85
C SER A 81 13.30 9.20 -0.60
N GLY A 82 14.45 8.59 -0.83
CA GLY A 82 15.34 8.16 0.22
C GLY A 82 16.78 8.15 -0.25
N THR A 83 17.64 7.53 0.55
CA THR A 83 19.10 7.49 0.30
C THR A 83 19.45 6.76 -0.99
N THR A 84 18.61 5.81 -1.43
CA THR A 84 18.94 4.95 -2.58
C THR A 84 18.07 5.21 -3.80
N GLY A 85 17.12 6.13 -3.74
CA GLY A 85 16.30 6.43 -4.89
C GLY A 85 14.98 7.08 -4.56
N SER A 86 14.09 7.09 -5.55
CA SER A 86 12.76 7.67 -5.44
C SER A 86 11.69 6.65 -5.79
N LEU A 87 10.48 6.90 -5.31
CA LEU A 87 9.33 6.03 -5.48
C LEU A 87 8.11 6.86 -5.81
N ASP A 88 7.35 6.41 -6.80
CA ASP A 88 6.07 6.99 -7.16
C ASP A 88 5.12 5.83 -7.41
N LEU A 89 4.09 5.73 -6.59
CA LEU A 89 3.17 4.59 -6.59
C LEU A 89 1.73 5.06 -6.65
N LYS A 90 0.95 4.42 -7.52
CA LYS A 90 -0.49 4.57 -7.55
C LYS A 90 -1.10 3.19 -7.40
N ALA A 91 -1.90 2.99 -6.36
CA ALA A 91 -2.65 1.76 -6.14
C ALA A 91 -4.14 2.04 -6.28
N ASN A 92 -4.86 1.12 -6.90
CA ASN A 92 -6.31 1.14 -6.95
C ASN A 92 -6.84 -0.11 -6.27
N TYR A 93 -7.81 0.05 -5.40
CA TYR A 93 -8.49 -1.04 -4.71
C TYR A 93 -9.97 -1.01 -5.04
N LYS A 94 -10.47 -2.11 -5.61
CA LYS A 94 -11.89 -2.31 -5.87
C LYS A 94 -12.43 -3.36 -4.93
N LEU A 95 -13.53 -3.02 -4.27
CA LEU A 95 -14.16 -3.88 -3.28
C LEU A 95 -15.41 -4.51 -3.88
N VAL A 96 -15.41 -5.84 -3.97
CA VAL A 96 -16.54 -6.61 -4.50
C VAL A 96 -17.26 -7.27 -3.32
N ASP A 97 -18.55 -7.01 -3.20
CA ASP A 97 -19.39 -7.53 -2.14
C ASP A 97 -19.68 -9.02 -2.37
N LEU A 98 -19.28 -9.87 -1.41
CA LEU A 98 -19.58 -11.29 -1.44
C LEU A 98 -20.55 -11.68 -0.30
N GLY A 99 -21.23 -10.69 0.30
CA GLY A 99 -22.11 -10.89 1.44
C GLY A 99 -21.38 -10.69 2.76
N SER A 100 -21.00 -11.77 3.42
CA SER A 100 -20.26 -11.71 4.70
C SER A 100 -18.76 -11.48 4.51
N SER A 101 -18.27 -11.56 3.27
CA SER A 101 -16.87 -11.32 2.95
C SER A 101 -16.75 -10.34 1.78
N THR A 102 -15.55 -9.88 1.52
CA THR A 102 -15.26 -8.93 0.44
C THR A 102 -14.07 -9.43 -0.37
N LEU A 103 -14.22 -9.41 -1.69
CA LEU A 103 -13.10 -9.65 -2.60
C LEU A 103 -12.46 -8.29 -2.89
N VAL A 104 -11.17 -8.18 -2.58
CA VAL A 104 -10.38 -6.98 -2.83
C VAL A 104 -9.56 -7.19 -4.08
N LYS A 105 -9.86 -6.45 -5.13
CA LYS A 105 -9.10 -6.46 -6.38
C LYS A 105 -8.20 -5.24 -6.40
N TRP A 106 -6.90 -5.46 -6.58
CA TRP A 106 -5.94 -4.36 -6.53
C TRP A 106 -5.06 -4.31 -7.76
N THR A 107 -4.66 -3.09 -8.11
CA THR A 107 -3.70 -2.81 -9.17
C THR A 107 -2.71 -1.78 -8.63
N VAL A 108 -1.42 -2.00 -8.85
CA VAL A 108 -0.36 -1.07 -8.43
C VAL A 108 0.48 -0.69 -9.64
N ASN A 109 0.62 0.61 -9.87
CA ASN A 109 1.56 1.18 -10.82
C ASN A 109 2.71 1.79 -10.06
N LEU A 110 3.92 1.34 -10.35
CA LEU A 110 5.12 1.69 -9.60
C LEU A 110 6.19 2.25 -10.53
N ASN A 111 6.66 3.46 -10.22
CA ASN A 111 7.79 4.08 -10.89
C ASN A 111 8.91 4.29 -9.88
N ILE A 112 10.09 3.81 -10.22
CA ILE A 112 11.26 3.89 -9.34
C ILE A 112 12.38 4.61 -10.07
N GLY A 113 13.03 5.54 -9.36
CA GLY A 113 14.15 6.31 -9.88
C GLY A 113 15.38 6.18 -9.01
N GLY A 114 16.50 6.72 -9.50
CA GLY A 114 17.74 6.74 -8.77
C GLY A 114 18.50 5.41 -8.79
N MET A 115 19.30 5.17 -7.76
CA MET A 115 20.15 3.99 -7.66
C MET A 115 19.35 2.69 -7.66
N ILE A 116 18.16 2.70 -7.03
CA ILE A 116 17.29 1.51 -6.99
C ILE A 116 16.95 1.04 -8.40
N ALA A 117 16.70 1.96 -9.32
CA ALA A 117 16.33 1.62 -10.69
C ALA A 117 17.43 0.83 -11.41
N THR A 118 18.69 0.95 -10.99
CA THR A 118 19.81 0.24 -11.58
C THR A 118 19.92 -1.22 -11.15
N MET A 119 19.16 -1.64 -10.14
CA MET A 119 19.19 -3.01 -9.63
C MET A 119 18.57 -4.01 -10.60
N GLY A 120 17.82 -3.53 -11.59
CA GLY A 120 17.19 -4.36 -12.60
C GLY A 120 15.75 -4.75 -12.27
N ALA A 121 14.97 -5.00 -13.32
CA ALA A 121 13.55 -5.26 -13.21
C ALA A 121 13.23 -6.49 -12.38
N ARG A 122 14.07 -7.53 -12.44
CA ARG A 122 13.84 -8.78 -11.69
C ARG A 122 13.89 -8.53 -10.18
N VAL A 123 14.90 -7.80 -9.71
CA VAL A 123 15.08 -7.50 -8.27
C VAL A 123 13.94 -6.61 -7.78
N ILE A 124 13.61 -5.56 -8.54
CA ILE A 124 12.55 -4.62 -8.20
C ILE A 124 11.22 -5.35 -8.14
N ASN A 125 10.91 -6.17 -9.14
CA ASN A 125 9.66 -6.93 -9.20
C ASN A 125 9.53 -7.91 -8.02
N SER A 126 10.58 -8.65 -7.72
CA SER A 126 10.62 -9.59 -6.60
C SER A 126 10.41 -8.88 -5.26
N THR A 127 11.11 -7.77 -5.05
CA THR A 127 10.99 -6.98 -3.82
C THR A 127 9.59 -6.41 -3.66
N ALA A 128 9.02 -5.87 -4.74
CA ALA A 128 7.66 -5.32 -4.72
C ALA A 128 6.62 -6.40 -4.41
N LYS A 129 6.74 -7.58 -5.01
CA LYS A 129 5.84 -8.70 -4.74
C LYS A 129 5.91 -9.15 -3.29
N ASN A 130 7.10 -9.24 -2.73
CA ASN A 130 7.28 -9.60 -1.32
C ASN A 130 6.64 -8.58 -0.40
N TYR A 131 6.84 -7.29 -0.68
CA TYR A 131 6.26 -6.22 0.12
C TYR A 131 4.73 -6.27 0.07
N ILE A 132 4.16 -6.45 -1.12
CA ILE A 132 2.71 -6.55 -1.31
C ILE A 132 2.16 -7.77 -0.58
N SER A 133 2.89 -8.89 -0.57
CA SER A 133 2.47 -10.09 0.16
C SER A 133 2.38 -9.83 1.66
N VAL A 134 3.38 -9.18 2.24
CA VAL A 134 3.37 -8.82 3.67
C VAL A 134 2.26 -7.84 3.97
N LEU A 135 2.07 -6.85 3.11
CA LEU A 135 1.00 -5.86 3.24
C LEU A 135 -0.38 -6.53 3.20
N THR A 136 -0.59 -7.46 2.27
CA THR A 136 -1.83 -8.21 2.14
C THR A 136 -2.13 -9.03 3.39
N ASP A 137 -1.12 -9.71 3.94
CA ASP A 137 -1.29 -10.48 5.17
C ASP A 137 -1.67 -9.56 6.35
N SER A 138 -1.03 -8.41 6.46
CA SER A 138 -1.37 -7.43 7.51
C SER A 138 -2.80 -6.90 7.34
N PHE A 139 -3.20 -6.66 6.11
CA PHE A 139 -4.55 -6.22 5.78
C PHE A 139 -5.58 -7.28 6.22
N ARG A 140 -5.36 -8.53 5.85
CA ARG A 140 -6.25 -9.63 6.24
C ARG A 140 -6.35 -9.79 7.75
N LYS A 141 -5.21 -9.72 8.45
CA LYS A 141 -5.17 -9.89 9.91
C LYS A 141 -5.95 -8.81 10.65
N ALA A 142 -6.07 -7.63 10.07
CA ALA A 142 -6.84 -6.54 10.67
C ALA A 142 -8.32 -6.90 10.82
N PHE A 143 -8.84 -7.88 10.07
CA PHE A 143 -10.23 -8.33 10.11
C PHE A 143 -10.40 -9.70 10.75
N GLU A 144 -9.33 -10.31 11.23
CA GLU A 144 -9.40 -11.55 11.98
C GLU A 144 -9.64 -11.24 13.46
N LYS A 145 -10.49 -12.03 14.10
CA LYS A 145 -10.78 -11.92 15.53
C LYS A 145 -10.17 -13.08 16.30
#